data_df497cc9ac0c213cfdbc5ea8b533a413
#
_entry.id   df497cc9ac0c213cfdbc5ea8b533a413
#
_cell.length_a   1.000
_cell.length_b   1.000
_cell.length_c   1.000
_cell.angle_alpha   90.00
_cell.angle_beta   90.00
_cell.angle_gamma   90.00
#
_symmetry.space_group_name_H-M   'P 1'
#
loop_
_entity.id
_entity.type
_entity.pdbx_description
1 polymer ?
#
loop_
_entity_poly.entity_id
_entity_poly.type
_entity_poly.pdbx_seq_one_letter_code
_entity_poly.pdbx_strand_id
1 'polypeptide(L)'
;CDYAEGEKIAVNLEERRERDVFFLEDSEELEIRNVTVRRGGGMGIVAQMCRNITVDGFHAEPNDGEPVSLTADVFHFIQCDGSLTIENSTLCSSLDDACNIHGNYMIAERADGREAAARYGHKDHDHAFYCRPGDVLDFIDPDTLAIVGHATLSDISFTDHEALHLRLSFKEKPNFPIRQGMLIENPKRMPEVTIRNNHWYNFPHVRLSGAGKTLVEKNNFHDCGCAVMAFDLAGYWLESGRMSELCIRENRFGPCRAACIIAGVSG
;
A
#
# COMPACT_ATOMS: atom_id res chain seq x y z
N CYS A 1 -17.69 -9.66 21.20
CA CYS A 1 -16.76 -8.78 21.91
C CYS A 1 -17.39 -8.47 23.25
N ASP A 2 -16.73 -8.85 24.35
CA ASP A 2 -17.19 -8.57 25.69
C ASP A 2 -16.56 -7.23 26.13
N TYR A 3 -17.33 -6.17 26.05
CA TYR A 3 -16.92 -4.85 26.56
C TYR A 3 -17.31 -4.76 28.05
N ALA A 4 -16.42 -4.24 28.87
CA ALA A 4 -16.74 -3.99 30.29
C ALA A 4 -17.60 -2.72 30.43
N GLU A 5 -18.45 -2.69 31.46
CA GLU A 5 -19.25 -1.50 31.78
C GLU A 5 -18.33 -0.31 32.07
N GLY A 6 -18.52 0.80 31.35
CA GLY A 6 -17.69 2.02 31.44
C GLY A 6 -16.54 2.11 30.45
N GLU A 7 -16.30 1.09 29.61
CA GLU A 7 -15.37 1.20 28.50
C GLU A 7 -15.84 2.21 27.45
N LYS A 8 -14.93 3.05 27.00
CA LYS A 8 -15.19 3.98 25.90
C LYS A 8 -15.02 3.24 24.58
N ILE A 9 -16.05 3.23 23.77
CA ILE A 9 -16.05 2.64 22.44
C ILE A 9 -16.11 3.77 21.42
N ALA A 10 -15.17 3.76 20.46
CA ALA A 10 -15.26 4.60 19.27
C ALA A 10 -16.07 3.86 18.22
N VAL A 11 -17.14 4.45 17.74
CA VAL A 11 -17.96 3.92 16.64
C VAL A 11 -17.81 4.87 15.47
N ASN A 12 -17.27 4.37 14.38
CA ASN A 12 -17.29 5.10 13.10
C ASN A 12 -18.66 4.85 12.45
N LEU A 13 -19.47 5.89 12.37
CA LEU A 13 -20.82 5.82 11.79
C LEU A 13 -20.82 6.14 10.28
N GLU A 14 -19.72 6.59 9.73
CA GLU A 14 -19.62 6.96 8.32
C GLU A 14 -18.93 5.87 7.52
N GLU A 15 -19.60 5.34 6.50
CA GLU A 15 -19.02 4.39 5.55
C GLU A 15 -17.98 5.03 4.62
N ARG A 16 -17.92 6.36 4.56
CA ARG A 16 -17.03 7.10 3.68
C ARG A 16 -15.85 7.71 4.42
N ARG A 17 -14.66 7.34 3.99
CA ARG A 17 -13.38 7.95 4.36
C ARG A 17 -13.23 9.23 3.54
N GLU A 18 -13.91 10.30 3.91
CA GLU A 18 -14.22 11.39 2.98
C GLU A 18 -13.07 12.36 2.72
N ARG A 19 -12.06 12.45 3.59
CA ARG A 19 -10.99 13.45 3.40
C ARG A 19 -9.70 13.03 4.06
N ASP A 20 -8.72 12.76 3.24
CA ASP A 20 -7.36 12.56 3.68
C ASP A 20 -6.73 13.89 4.13
N VAL A 21 -5.78 13.82 5.05
CA VAL A 21 -5.06 15.01 5.50
C VAL A 21 -4.10 15.49 4.41
N PHE A 22 -3.38 14.56 3.78
CA PHE A 22 -2.53 14.80 2.63
C PHE A 22 -2.86 13.82 1.52
N PHE A 23 -3.12 14.32 0.33
CA PHE A 23 -3.22 13.54 -0.89
C PHE A 23 -2.15 14.00 -1.86
N LEU A 24 -1.22 13.11 -2.19
CA LEU A 24 -0.04 13.37 -3.01
C LEU A 24 -0.07 12.45 -4.23
N GLU A 25 0.04 13.01 -5.41
CA GLU A 25 -0.02 12.25 -6.64
C GLU A 25 1.09 12.69 -7.59
N ASP A 26 1.70 11.70 -8.27
CA ASP A 26 2.63 11.91 -9.37
C ASP A 26 3.73 12.95 -9.08
N SER A 27 4.29 12.89 -7.88
CA SER A 27 5.24 13.87 -7.35
C SER A 27 6.54 13.19 -6.93
N GLU A 28 7.64 13.93 -7.02
CA GLU A 28 8.98 13.44 -6.69
C GLU A 28 9.63 14.29 -5.60
N GLU A 29 10.62 13.72 -4.88
CA GLU A 29 11.41 14.40 -3.85
C GLU A 29 10.54 15.03 -2.75
N LEU A 30 9.62 14.24 -2.20
CA LEU A 30 8.67 14.69 -1.20
C LEU A 30 9.26 14.62 0.21
N GLU A 31 9.16 15.72 0.94
CA GLU A 31 9.52 15.78 2.35
C GLU A 31 8.36 16.28 3.21
N ILE A 32 7.95 15.49 4.18
CA ILE A 32 6.94 15.84 5.19
C ILE A 32 7.63 15.79 6.55
N ARG A 33 7.82 16.96 7.17
CA ARG A 33 8.59 17.07 8.40
C ARG A 33 7.83 17.77 9.52
N ASN A 34 7.94 17.22 10.74
CA ASN A 34 7.42 17.83 11.97
C ASN A 34 5.94 18.21 11.88
N VAL A 35 5.12 17.29 11.39
CA VAL A 35 3.68 17.47 11.24
C VAL A 35 2.95 16.75 12.37
N THR A 36 1.97 17.41 12.97
CA THR A 36 1.08 16.82 13.97
C THR A 36 -0.36 16.80 13.48
N VAL A 37 -0.97 15.62 13.49
CA VAL A 37 -2.39 15.40 13.16
C VAL A 37 -3.09 14.86 14.41
N ARG A 38 -4.03 15.62 14.94
CA ARG A 38 -4.77 15.23 16.16
C ARG A 38 -6.06 14.50 15.85
N ARG A 39 -6.66 14.81 14.70
CA ARG A 39 -7.91 14.20 14.24
C ARG A 39 -8.06 14.34 12.74
N GLY A 40 -8.47 13.26 12.08
CA GLY A 40 -8.81 13.24 10.65
C GLY A 40 -9.94 12.29 10.35
N GLY A 41 -10.80 12.64 9.39
CA GLY A 41 -11.94 11.84 8.94
C GLY A 41 -11.60 10.83 7.83
N GLY A 42 -10.34 10.71 7.46
CA GLY A 42 -9.82 9.81 6.44
C GLY A 42 -8.42 9.32 6.80
N MET A 43 -7.59 9.14 5.78
CA MET A 43 -6.19 8.76 5.92
C MET A 43 -5.30 9.96 6.29
N GLY A 44 -4.15 9.70 6.86
CA GLY A 44 -3.18 10.74 7.18
C GLY A 44 -2.42 11.21 5.93
N ILE A 45 -1.65 10.33 5.33
CA ILE A 45 -0.94 10.58 4.07
C ILE A 45 -1.34 9.50 3.08
N VAL A 46 -1.93 9.91 1.96
CA VAL A 46 -2.06 9.09 0.75
C VAL A 46 -1.06 9.60 -0.26
N ALA A 47 -0.17 8.74 -0.73
CA ALA A 47 0.75 9.06 -1.82
C ALA A 47 0.65 7.97 -2.88
N GLN A 48 0.33 8.36 -4.11
CA GLN A 48 0.25 7.45 -5.24
C GLN A 48 1.12 7.90 -6.40
N MET A 49 1.78 6.94 -7.05
CA MET A 49 2.69 7.19 -8.18
C MET A 49 3.82 8.17 -7.84
N CYS A 50 4.13 8.35 -6.55
CA CYS A 50 5.15 9.27 -6.06
C CYS A 50 6.53 8.59 -5.98
N ARG A 51 7.57 9.41 -5.91
CA ARG A 51 8.96 8.93 -5.90
C ARG A 51 9.79 9.69 -4.86
N ASN A 52 10.68 8.96 -4.17
CA ASN A 52 11.60 9.51 -3.17
C ASN A 52 10.86 10.32 -2.08
N ILE A 53 10.29 9.61 -1.13
CA ILE A 53 9.44 10.19 -0.09
C ILE A 53 10.16 10.07 1.26
N THR A 54 10.22 11.17 2.00
CA THR A 54 10.68 11.20 3.39
C THR A 54 9.59 11.74 4.30
N VAL A 55 9.22 10.96 5.29
CA VAL A 55 8.33 11.36 6.39
C VAL A 55 9.15 11.32 7.68
N ASP A 56 9.41 12.47 8.27
CA ASP A 56 10.26 12.64 9.45
C ASP A 56 9.55 13.45 10.53
N GLY A 57 9.33 12.85 11.69
CA GLY A 57 8.64 13.52 12.80
C GLY A 57 7.15 13.75 12.53
N PHE A 58 6.45 12.76 11.98
CA PHE A 58 5.00 12.81 11.84
C PHE A 58 4.33 12.24 13.09
N HIS A 59 3.42 13.01 13.68
CA HIS A 59 2.72 12.62 14.89
C HIS A 59 1.21 12.54 14.64
N ALA A 60 0.69 11.32 14.55
CA ALA A 60 -0.75 11.05 14.53
C ALA A 60 -1.18 10.55 15.91
N GLU A 61 -1.60 11.48 16.73
CA GLU A 61 -1.99 11.22 18.13
C GLU A 61 -3.27 11.98 18.45
N PRO A 62 -4.31 11.35 19.02
CA PRO A 62 -5.55 12.06 19.36
C PRO A 62 -5.31 13.11 20.43
N ASN A 63 -6.23 14.06 20.57
CA ASN A 63 -6.24 14.95 21.72
C ASN A 63 -6.52 14.18 23.02
N ASP A 64 -6.15 14.75 24.15
CA ASP A 64 -6.43 14.17 25.47
C ASP A 64 -7.91 13.81 25.64
N GLY A 65 -8.17 12.56 25.94
CA GLY A 65 -9.51 12.03 26.16
C GLY A 65 -10.27 11.65 24.89
N GLU A 66 -9.71 11.88 23.68
CA GLU A 66 -10.25 11.37 22.42
C GLU A 66 -9.69 9.96 22.14
N PRO A 67 -10.52 9.02 21.67
CA PRO A 67 -10.06 7.64 21.47
C PRO A 67 -9.37 7.40 20.13
N VAL A 68 -9.50 8.31 19.14
CA VAL A 68 -9.11 8.08 17.75
C VAL A 68 -8.37 9.28 17.16
N SER A 69 -7.26 9.05 16.49
CA SER A 69 -6.53 10.06 15.71
C SER A 69 -7.06 10.15 14.28
N LEU A 70 -7.09 9.02 13.57
CA LEU A 70 -7.52 8.93 12.19
C LEU A 70 -8.52 7.79 12.02
N THR A 71 -9.50 7.95 11.12
CA THR A 71 -10.53 6.93 10.89
C THR A 71 -10.13 5.88 9.85
N ALA A 72 -8.96 6.05 9.24
CA ALA A 72 -8.38 5.16 8.25
C ALA A 72 -6.86 5.07 8.48
N ASP A 73 -6.11 4.61 7.47
CA ASP A 73 -4.65 4.43 7.53
C ASP A 73 -3.94 5.74 7.90
N VAL A 74 -2.87 5.64 8.69
CA VAL A 74 -2.03 6.82 8.91
C VAL A 74 -1.20 7.09 7.68
N PHE A 75 -0.57 6.07 7.10
CA PHE A 75 0.21 6.16 5.87
C PHE A 75 -0.27 5.14 4.85
N HIS A 76 -0.55 5.59 3.64
CA HIS A 76 -1.00 4.77 2.53
C HIS A 76 -0.22 5.12 1.26
N PHE A 77 0.71 4.26 0.87
CA PHE A 77 1.60 4.47 -0.27
C PHE A 77 1.28 3.48 -1.39
N ILE A 78 0.81 3.99 -2.51
CA ILE A 78 0.30 3.19 -3.63
C ILE A 78 1.19 3.40 -4.85
N GLN A 79 1.74 2.33 -5.43
CA GLN A 79 2.51 2.41 -6.66
C GLN A 79 3.65 3.46 -6.61
N CYS A 80 4.25 3.66 -5.47
CA CYS A 80 5.41 4.54 -5.30
C CYS A 80 6.69 3.84 -5.78
N ASP A 81 7.73 4.61 -6.06
CA ASP A 81 9.04 4.08 -6.43
C ASP A 81 10.20 4.86 -5.78
N GLY A 82 11.44 4.45 -6.05
CA GLY A 82 12.63 5.03 -5.46
C GLY A 82 12.77 4.69 -3.97
N SER A 83 12.97 5.68 -3.12
CA SER A 83 13.10 5.50 -1.67
C SER A 83 11.87 5.97 -0.92
N LEU A 84 11.51 5.25 0.14
CA LEU A 84 10.49 5.66 1.10
C LEU A 84 11.07 5.53 2.51
N THR A 85 11.27 6.66 3.17
CA THR A 85 11.79 6.70 4.54
C THR A 85 10.72 7.25 5.48
N ILE A 86 10.45 6.51 6.56
CA ILE A 86 9.56 6.92 7.65
C ILE A 86 10.35 6.85 8.94
N GLU A 87 10.57 7.99 9.56
CA GLU A 87 11.41 8.04 10.76
C GLU A 87 10.93 9.04 11.81
N ASN A 88 11.38 8.83 13.05
CA ASN A 88 11.15 9.71 14.18
C ASN A 88 9.67 10.06 14.43
N SER A 89 8.76 9.17 14.04
CA SER A 89 7.33 9.42 14.03
C SER A 89 6.60 8.66 15.14
N THR A 90 5.55 9.28 15.68
CA THR A 90 4.66 8.66 16.66
C THR A 90 3.28 8.49 16.05
N LEU A 91 2.80 7.25 16.00
CA LEU A 91 1.47 6.94 15.47
C LEU A 91 0.68 6.16 16.52
N CYS A 92 -0.54 6.61 16.78
CA CYS A 92 -1.42 5.85 17.65
C CYS A 92 -2.89 6.06 17.34
N SER A 93 -3.67 5.05 17.71
CA SER A 93 -5.13 5.11 17.72
C SER A 93 -5.77 5.42 16.35
N SER A 94 -5.20 4.90 15.27
CA SER A 94 -5.88 4.82 13.98
C SER A 94 -6.89 3.67 14.00
N LEU A 95 -8.00 3.81 13.27
CA LEU A 95 -8.99 2.74 13.12
C LEU A 95 -8.63 1.74 12.02
N ASP A 96 -7.58 2.01 11.24
CA ASP A 96 -7.03 1.15 10.21
C ASP A 96 -5.49 1.15 10.30
N ASP A 97 -4.80 0.69 9.27
CA ASP A 97 -3.36 0.40 9.30
C ASP A 97 -2.52 1.63 9.69
N ALA A 98 -1.49 1.43 10.48
CA ALA A 98 -0.52 2.49 10.75
C ALA A 98 0.25 2.86 9.47
N CYS A 99 0.50 1.86 8.64
CA CYS A 99 1.16 2.05 7.35
C CYS A 99 0.75 0.91 6.41
N ASN A 100 0.36 1.26 5.18
CA ASN A 100 0.14 0.31 4.10
C ASN A 100 0.96 0.75 2.88
N ILE A 101 1.81 -0.16 2.37
CA ILE A 101 2.66 0.07 1.19
C ILE A 101 2.37 -1.04 0.20
N HIS A 102 1.82 -0.71 -0.97
CA HIS A 102 1.44 -1.70 -1.96
C HIS A 102 1.45 -1.14 -3.39
N GLY A 103 1.54 -2.05 -4.35
CA GLY A 103 1.12 -1.83 -5.72
C GLY A 103 -0.32 -2.27 -5.91
N ASN A 104 -0.80 -2.20 -7.14
CA ASN A 104 -2.11 -2.72 -7.53
C ASN A 104 -1.97 -3.60 -8.76
N TYR A 105 -2.62 -4.75 -8.74
CA TYR A 105 -2.74 -5.58 -9.93
C TYR A 105 -3.81 -5.04 -10.87
N MET A 106 -3.48 -5.09 -12.17
CA MET A 106 -4.50 -5.11 -13.23
C MET A 106 -4.81 -6.57 -13.56
N ILE A 107 -6.01 -6.83 -14.07
CA ILE A 107 -6.45 -8.16 -14.50
C ILE A 107 -6.57 -8.16 -16.01
N ALA A 108 -5.86 -9.06 -16.68
CA ALA A 108 -5.98 -9.26 -18.12
C ALA A 108 -7.33 -9.86 -18.49
N GLU A 109 -7.96 -9.34 -19.52
CA GLU A 109 -9.26 -9.84 -20.03
C GLU A 109 -9.11 -10.55 -21.38
N ARG A 110 -8.39 -9.96 -22.32
CA ARG A 110 -8.08 -10.52 -23.63
C ARG A 110 -6.83 -9.87 -24.21
N ALA A 111 -6.23 -10.53 -25.17
CA ALA A 111 -5.12 -9.95 -25.92
C ALA A 111 -5.23 -10.26 -27.41
N ASP A 112 -4.80 -9.32 -28.23
CA ASP A 112 -4.71 -9.46 -29.68
C ASP A 112 -3.45 -8.73 -30.20
N GLY A 113 -2.52 -9.48 -30.75
CA GLY A 113 -1.31 -8.93 -31.31
C GLY A 113 -0.44 -8.22 -30.28
N ARG A 114 -0.37 -6.89 -30.37
CA ARG A 114 0.36 -6.01 -29.45
C ARG A 114 -0.55 -5.26 -28.47
N GLU A 115 -1.79 -5.66 -28.37
CA GLU A 115 -2.74 -5.04 -27.45
C GLU A 115 -3.31 -6.05 -26.46
N ALA A 116 -3.64 -5.56 -25.28
CA ALA A 116 -4.42 -6.28 -24.29
C ALA A 116 -5.50 -5.37 -23.69
N ALA A 117 -6.66 -5.93 -23.48
CA ALA A 117 -7.67 -5.36 -22.60
C ALA A 117 -7.37 -5.84 -21.17
N ALA A 118 -7.45 -4.93 -20.24
CA ALA A 118 -7.29 -5.19 -18.81
C ALA A 118 -8.30 -4.36 -18.02
N ARG A 119 -8.42 -4.63 -16.75
CA ARG A 119 -9.19 -3.80 -15.82
C ARG A 119 -8.48 -3.67 -14.49
N TYR A 120 -8.76 -2.61 -13.75
CA TYR A 120 -8.40 -2.58 -12.33
C TYR A 120 -9.29 -3.53 -11.54
N GLY A 121 -8.76 -4.01 -10.43
CA GLY A 121 -9.43 -5.03 -9.65
C GLY A 121 -10.46 -4.51 -8.66
N HIS A 122 -10.34 -3.26 -8.24
CA HIS A 122 -11.22 -2.65 -7.24
C HIS A 122 -11.65 -1.25 -7.68
N LYS A 123 -12.88 -0.87 -7.31
CA LYS A 123 -13.46 0.43 -7.68
C LYS A 123 -12.67 1.64 -7.15
N ASP A 124 -11.96 1.48 -6.04
CA ASP A 124 -11.17 2.54 -5.43
C ASP A 124 -9.78 2.69 -6.09
N HIS A 125 -9.53 1.98 -7.21
CA HIS A 125 -8.31 2.10 -8.01
C HIS A 125 -8.46 3.06 -9.20
N ASP A 126 -9.45 3.95 -9.20
CA ASP A 126 -9.83 4.78 -10.34
C ASP A 126 -9.02 6.08 -10.50
N HIS A 127 -8.12 6.38 -9.58
CA HIS A 127 -7.52 7.72 -9.50
C HIS A 127 -6.36 7.96 -10.46
N ALA A 128 -5.61 6.91 -10.86
CA ALA A 128 -4.42 7.08 -11.69
C ALA A 128 -4.12 5.88 -12.58
N PHE A 129 -3.31 6.12 -13.62
CA PHE A 129 -2.65 5.03 -14.34
C PHE A 129 -1.44 4.53 -13.54
N TYR A 130 -1.44 3.27 -13.14
CA TYR A 130 -0.35 2.64 -12.37
C TYR A 130 0.87 2.23 -13.19
N CYS A 131 0.90 2.59 -14.46
CA CYS A 131 2.03 2.41 -15.34
C CYS A 131 2.06 3.50 -16.41
N ARG A 132 3.21 3.67 -17.03
CA ARG A 132 3.46 4.68 -18.06
C ARG A 132 4.12 4.05 -19.29
N PRO A 133 3.97 4.66 -20.48
CA PRO A 133 4.72 4.25 -21.64
C PRO A 133 6.22 4.13 -21.32
N GLY A 134 6.79 2.97 -21.67
CA GLY A 134 8.18 2.61 -21.36
C GLY A 134 8.35 1.69 -20.15
N ASP A 135 7.37 1.57 -19.28
CA ASP A 135 7.42 0.61 -18.16
C ASP A 135 7.36 -0.84 -18.68
N VAL A 136 8.07 -1.72 -18.01
CA VAL A 136 8.02 -3.17 -18.26
C VAL A 136 7.04 -3.77 -17.28
N LEU A 137 5.98 -4.37 -17.78
CA LEU A 137 4.95 -5.00 -16.98
C LEU A 137 5.19 -6.50 -16.86
N ASP A 138 5.00 -7.03 -15.68
CA ASP A 138 5.02 -8.46 -15.39
C ASP A 138 3.62 -9.05 -15.56
N PHE A 139 3.54 -10.18 -16.22
CA PHE A 139 2.34 -10.99 -16.35
C PHE A 139 2.47 -12.22 -15.45
N ILE A 140 1.52 -12.38 -14.56
CA ILE A 140 1.60 -13.29 -13.43
C ILE A 140 0.45 -14.28 -13.49
N ASP A 141 0.75 -15.53 -13.28
CA ASP A 141 -0.26 -16.57 -13.13
C ASP A 141 -0.97 -16.40 -11.78
N PRO A 142 -2.30 -16.26 -11.74
CA PRO A 142 -3.03 -15.94 -10.50
C PRO A 142 -3.03 -17.07 -9.48
N ASP A 143 -2.84 -18.33 -9.91
CA ASP A 143 -2.90 -19.50 -9.03
C ASP A 143 -1.56 -19.78 -8.34
N THR A 144 -0.46 -19.44 -9.02
CA THR A 144 0.89 -19.76 -8.54
C THR A 144 1.73 -18.54 -8.19
N LEU A 145 1.25 -17.35 -8.53
CA LEU A 145 1.98 -16.07 -8.46
C LEU A 145 3.32 -16.08 -9.21
N ALA A 146 3.51 -17.01 -10.15
CA ALA A 146 4.70 -17.08 -10.99
C ALA A 146 4.63 -16.08 -12.14
N ILE A 147 5.75 -15.42 -12.45
CA ILE A 147 5.86 -14.57 -13.63
C ILE A 147 5.87 -15.47 -14.87
N VAL A 148 4.92 -15.26 -15.76
CA VAL A 148 4.80 -15.97 -17.05
C VAL A 148 5.60 -15.27 -18.13
N GLY A 149 5.71 -13.95 -18.07
CA GLY A 149 6.47 -13.16 -19.03
C GLY A 149 6.41 -11.68 -18.76
N HIS A 150 7.08 -10.91 -19.60
CA HIS A 150 7.21 -9.46 -19.49
C HIS A 150 6.85 -8.79 -20.81
N ALA A 151 6.23 -7.61 -20.75
CA ALA A 151 5.98 -6.80 -21.93
C ALA A 151 6.22 -5.31 -21.65
N THR A 152 6.87 -4.62 -22.59
CA THR A 152 7.11 -3.17 -22.47
C THR A 152 5.89 -2.41 -22.98
N LEU A 153 5.33 -1.58 -22.14
CA LEU A 153 4.18 -0.72 -22.45
C LEU A 153 4.60 0.36 -23.46
N SER A 154 3.79 0.57 -24.48
CA SER A 154 3.93 1.70 -25.41
C SER A 154 2.84 2.75 -25.20
N ASP A 155 1.66 2.34 -24.76
CA ASP A 155 0.53 3.22 -24.49
C ASP A 155 -0.46 2.57 -23.52
N ILE A 156 -1.20 3.40 -22.75
CA ILE A 156 -2.29 3.00 -21.87
C ILE A 156 -3.42 4.01 -21.95
N SER A 157 -4.65 3.53 -21.98
CA SER A 157 -5.84 4.38 -21.98
C SER A 157 -7.02 3.67 -21.33
N PHE A 158 -7.91 4.45 -20.71
CA PHE A 158 -9.22 3.92 -20.32
C PHE A 158 -10.07 3.70 -21.57
N THR A 159 -10.70 2.53 -21.67
CA THR A 159 -11.76 2.24 -22.64
C THR A 159 -13.13 2.46 -22.04
N ASP A 160 -13.25 2.28 -20.73
CA ASP A 160 -14.39 2.63 -19.92
C ASP A 160 -13.86 3.01 -18.51
N HIS A 161 -13.94 4.30 -18.20
CA HIS A 161 -13.42 4.82 -16.92
C HIS A 161 -14.30 4.40 -15.73
N GLU A 162 -15.61 4.38 -15.89
CA GLU A 162 -16.53 4.01 -14.80
C GLU A 162 -16.41 2.51 -14.44
N ALA A 163 -16.20 1.67 -15.45
CA ALA A 163 -15.98 0.24 -15.27
C ALA A 163 -14.50 -0.13 -15.06
N LEU A 164 -13.59 0.86 -15.04
CA LEU A 164 -12.14 0.70 -14.84
C LEU A 164 -11.45 -0.19 -15.89
N HIS A 165 -12.02 -0.26 -17.11
CA HIS A 165 -11.44 -1.01 -18.21
C HIS A 165 -10.37 -0.21 -18.94
N LEU A 166 -9.28 -0.92 -19.27
CA LEU A 166 -8.08 -0.37 -19.86
C LEU A 166 -7.75 -1.04 -21.18
N ARG A 167 -7.11 -0.28 -22.06
CA ARG A 167 -6.35 -0.82 -23.18
C ARG A 167 -4.86 -0.58 -22.92
N LEU A 168 -4.10 -1.65 -23.00
CA LEU A 168 -2.64 -1.66 -22.93
C LEU A 168 -2.11 -1.96 -24.32
N SER A 169 -1.20 -1.12 -24.83
CA SER A 169 -0.47 -1.37 -26.08
C SER A 169 1.00 -1.63 -25.76
N PHE A 170 1.62 -2.60 -26.41
CA PHE A 170 3.01 -2.99 -26.16
C PHE A 170 3.91 -2.59 -27.31
N LYS A 171 5.20 -2.30 -27.02
CA LYS A 171 6.21 -2.00 -28.05
C LYS A 171 6.36 -3.14 -29.05
N GLU A 172 6.31 -4.37 -28.54
CA GLU A 172 6.40 -5.59 -29.34
C GLU A 172 5.28 -6.54 -28.94
N LYS A 173 4.94 -7.46 -29.83
CA LYS A 173 4.01 -8.53 -29.49
C LYS A 173 4.62 -9.40 -28.39
N PRO A 174 3.91 -9.59 -27.24
CA PRO A 174 4.37 -10.50 -26.20
C PRO A 174 4.65 -11.89 -26.77
N ASN A 175 5.78 -12.48 -26.37
CA ASN A 175 6.21 -13.80 -26.83
C ASN A 175 5.66 -14.95 -25.97
N PHE A 176 4.68 -14.65 -25.13
CA PHE A 176 3.95 -15.60 -24.29
C PHE A 176 2.43 -15.36 -24.43
N PRO A 177 1.59 -16.36 -24.11
CA PRO A 177 0.15 -16.19 -24.19
C PRO A 177 -0.36 -15.36 -23.02
N ILE A 178 -1.01 -14.24 -23.31
CA ILE A 178 -1.79 -13.50 -22.30
C ILE A 178 -3.18 -14.15 -22.23
N ARG A 179 -3.53 -14.67 -21.06
CA ARG A 179 -4.79 -15.35 -20.80
C ARG A 179 -5.67 -14.50 -19.90
N GLN A 180 -6.98 -14.64 -20.05
CA GLN A 180 -7.95 -14.02 -19.15
C GLN A 180 -7.68 -14.41 -17.69
N GLY A 181 -7.76 -13.43 -16.79
CA GLY A 181 -7.52 -13.61 -15.36
C GLY A 181 -6.06 -13.49 -14.93
N MET A 182 -5.09 -13.45 -15.87
CA MET A 182 -3.70 -13.16 -15.50
C MET A 182 -3.61 -11.81 -14.79
N LEU A 183 -2.79 -11.75 -13.75
CA LEU A 183 -2.48 -10.51 -13.07
C LEU A 183 -1.36 -9.78 -13.83
N ILE A 184 -1.45 -8.45 -13.85
CA ILE A 184 -0.46 -7.59 -14.49
C ILE A 184 0.04 -6.62 -13.44
N GLU A 185 1.35 -6.58 -13.25
CA GLU A 185 2.01 -5.76 -12.24
C GLU A 185 3.07 -4.85 -12.87
N ASN A 186 3.29 -3.70 -12.27
CA ASN A 186 4.42 -2.83 -12.59
C ASN A 186 5.53 -2.99 -11.54
N PRO A 187 6.53 -3.83 -11.75
CA PRO A 187 7.56 -4.12 -10.74
C PRO A 187 8.47 -2.94 -10.43
N LYS A 188 8.46 -1.89 -11.25
CA LYS A 188 9.19 -0.63 -10.98
C LYS A 188 8.59 0.13 -9.81
N ARG A 189 7.30 -0.08 -9.53
CA ARG A 189 6.54 0.64 -8.52
C ARG A 189 6.58 -0.04 -7.15
N MET A 190 7.80 -0.35 -6.71
CA MET A 190 8.13 -0.96 -5.41
C MET A 190 9.29 -0.20 -4.79
N PRO A 191 9.04 0.72 -3.85
CA PRO A 191 10.08 1.55 -3.27
C PRO A 191 11.02 0.73 -2.37
N GLU A 192 12.27 1.18 -2.23
CA GLU A 192 13.12 0.76 -1.14
C GLU A 192 12.66 1.45 0.15
N VAL A 193 12.27 0.66 1.15
CA VAL A 193 11.60 1.16 2.36
C VAL A 193 12.53 1.16 3.56
N THR A 194 12.57 2.27 4.29
CA THR A 194 13.20 2.37 5.60
C THR A 194 12.21 2.89 6.63
N ILE A 195 11.92 2.09 7.64
CA ILE A 195 11.07 2.45 8.79
C ILE A 195 11.94 2.40 10.03
N ARG A 196 12.28 3.56 10.62
CA ARG A 196 13.23 3.60 11.75
C ARG A 196 12.91 4.64 12.80
N ASN A 197 13.33 4.37 14.04
CA ASN A 197 13.21 5.28 15.18
C ASN A 197 11.78 5.73 15.47
N ASN A 198 10.77 4.92 15.17
CA ASN A 198 9.37 5.25 15.35
C ASN A 198 8.82 4.67 16.65
N HIS A 199 7.74 5.28 17.15
CA HIS A 199 6.95 4.80 18.27
C HIS A 199 5.48 4.65 17.80
N TRP A 200 5.06 3.43 17.48
CA TRP A 200 3.74 3.14 16.94
C TRP A 200 2.98 2.18 17.85
N TYR A 201 1.78 2.54 18.21
CA TYR A 201 0.97 1.75 19.13
C TYR A 201 -0.53 1.93 18.91
N ASN A 202 -1.31 0.98 19.38
CA ASN A 202 -2.77 0.97 19.28
C ASN A 202 -3.29 1.16 17.85
N PHE A 203 -2.86 0.27 16.96
CA PHE A 203 -3.25 0.22 15.55
C PHE A 203 -3.44 -1.24 15.09
N PRO A 204 -4.16 -1.51 13.98
CA PRO A 204 -4.28 -2.85 13.42
C PRO A 204 -2.97 -3.43 12.92
N HIS A 205 -2.37 -2.87 11.87
CA HIS A 205 -1.22 -3.46 11.19
C HIS A 205 -0.25 -2.41 10.63
N VAL A 206 0.97 -2.87 10.32
CA VAL A 206 1.88 -2.25 9.32
C VAL A 206 1.98 -3.23 8.17
N ARG A 207 1.46 -2.88 6.99
CA ARG A 207 1.44 -3.72 5.79
C ARG A 207 2.49 -3.27 4.79
N LEU A 208 3.29 -4.22 4.33
CA LEU A 208 4.46 -3.98 3.48
C LEU A 208 4.41 -4.86 2.22
N SER A 209 3.28 -4.94 1.55
CA SER A 209 3.10 -5.82 0.39
C SER A 209 3.90 -5.35 -0.82
N GLY A 210 3.85 -4.06 -1.14
CA GLY A 210 4.49 -3.45 -2.31
C GLY A 210 5.89 -2.87 -2.06
N ALA A 211 6.57 -3.35 -1.04
CA ALA A 211 7.91 -2.90 -0.70
C ALA A 211 8.97 -3.76 -1.40
N GLY A 212 9.95 -3.11 -2.02
CA GLY A 212 11.13 -3.77 -2.56
C GLY A 212 12.07 -4.27 -1.47
N LYS A 213 13.26 -3.66 -1.33
CA LYS A 213 14.10 -3.87 -0.15
C LYS A 213 13.56 -3.10 1.02
N THR A 214 13.42 -3.76 2.15
CA THR A 214 12.80 -3.18 3.34
C THR A 214 13.68 -3.32 4.56
N LEU A 215 13.94 -2.20 5.23
CA LEU A 215 14.60 -2.13 6.53
C LEU A 215 13.62 -1.61 7.58
N VAL A 216 13.38 -2.41 8.62
CA VAL A 216 12.60 -2.01 9.81
C VAL A 216 13.54 -2.06 11.01
N GLU A 217 13.96 -0.91 11.54
CA GLU A 217 14.94 -0.88 12.62
C GLU A 217 14.65 0.16 13.71
N LYS A 218 15.04 -0.15 14.94
CA LYS A 218 14.99 0.77 16.09
C LYS A 218 13.60 1.35 16.38
N ASN A 219 12.54 0.63 16.00
CA ASN A 219 11.19 1.04 16.31
C ASN A 219 10.70 0.42 17.62
N ASN A 220 9.69 1.04 18.21
CA ASN A 220 8.94 0.51 19.32
C ASN A 220 7.48 0.31 18.89
N PHE A 221 7.05 -0.94 18.82
CA PHE A 221 5.68 -1.33 18.45
C PHE A 221 5.01 -1.98 19.67
N HIS A 222 3.81 -1.57 20.02
CA HIS A 222 3.04 -2.24 21.06
C HIS A 222 1.52 -1.99 20.95
N ASP A 223 0.75 -2.83 21.61
CA ASP A 223 -0.70 -2.77 21.64
C ASP A 223 -1.34 -2.74 20.23
N CYS A 224 -0.80 -3.52 19.31
CA CYS A 224 -1.23 -3.57 17.92
C CYS A 224 -1.84 -4.93 17.56
N GLY A 225 -2.46 -5.01 16.38
CA GLY A 225 -2.91 -6.28 15.81
C GLY A 225 -1.72 -7.14 15.40
N CYS A 226 -0.95 -6.65 14.42
CA CYS A 226 0.33 -7.21 13.99
C CYS A 226 1.30 -6.06 13.69
N ALA A 227 2.50 -6.07 14.27
CA ALA A 227 3.44 -4.97 14.11
C ALA A 227 4.04 -4.89 12.71
N VAL A 228 4.31 -6.03 12.07
CA VAL A 228 4.83 -6.08 10.69
C VAL A 228 4.14 -7.22 9.94
N MET A 229 3.44 -6.89 8.88
CA MET A 229 2.77 -7.83 7.99
C MET A 229 3.32 -7.67 6.58
N ALA A 230 4.07 -8.65 6.12
CA ALA A 230 4.73 -8.65 4.83
C ALA A 230 4.22 -9.83 3.99
N PHE A 231 3.35 -9.54 3.03
CA PHE A 231 2.73 -10.54 2.16
C PHE A 231 2.76 -10.11 0.71
N ASP A 232 2.94 -11.11 -0.18
CA ASP A 232 2.52 -11.00 -1.56
C ASP A 232 1.06 -11.45 -1.63
N LEU A 233 0.14 -10.55 -1.89
CA LEU A 233 -1.28 -10.87 -1.77
C LEU A 233 -2.12 -10.31 -2.92
N ALA A 234 -2.67 -11.18 -3.75
CA ALA A 234 -3.75 -10.88 -4.66
C ALA A 234 -5.12 -11.12 -3.97
N GLY A 235 -5.36 -10.48 -2.84
CA GLY A 235 -6.61 -10.63 -2.07
C GLY A 235 -7.76 -9.81 -2.63
N TYR A 236 -8.76 -9.54 -1.81
CA TYR A 236 -9.95 -8.78 -2.17
C TYR A 236 -9.62 -7.40 -2.80
N TRP A 237 -8.61 -6.70 -2.26
CA TRP A 237 -8.17 -5.39 -2.74
C TRP A 237 -7.29 -5.46 -3.98
N LEU A 238 -6.80 -6.65 -4.36
CA LEU A 238 -5.84 -6.84 -5.44
C LEU A 238 -4.60 -5.95 -5.31
N GLU A 239 -4.17 -5.78 -4.08
CA GLU A 239 -2.89 -5.14 -3.77
C GLU A 239 -1.76 -6.02 -4.29
N SER A 240 -0.80 -5.40 -4.96
CA SER A 240 0.35 -6.09 -5.52
C SER A 240 1.62 -5.76 -4.77
N GLY A 241 2.61 -6.57 -4.95
CA GLY A 241 3.95 -6.30 -4.49
C GLY A 241 4.77 -7.54 -4.27
N ARG A 242 6.09 -7.35 -4.35
CA ARG A 242 7.08 -8.38 -4.05
C ARG A 242 8.14 -7.80 -3.18
N MET A 243 8.18 -8.29 -1.96
CA MET A 243 9.30 -7.98 -1.10
C MET A 243 10.53 -8.76 -1.54
N SER A 244 11.57 -8.06 -1.99
CA SER A 244 12.81 -8.70 -2.43
C SER A 244 13.75 -9.02 -1.26
N GLU A 245 13.72 -8.20 -0.22
CA GLU A 245 14.57 -8.33 0.98
C GLU A 245 13.86 -7.69 2.17
N LEU A 246 13.78 -8.40 3.29
CA LEU A 246 13.26 -7.89 4.56
C LEU A 246 14.31 -8.01 5.65
N CYS A 247 14.78 -6.88 6.18
CA CYS A 247 15.64 -6.81 7.34
C CYS A 247 14.90 -6.16 8.51
N ILE A 248 14.71 -6.93 9.60
CA ILE A 248 14.09 -6.44 10.84
C ILE A 248 15.12 -6.56 11.94
N ARG A 249 15.55 -5.43 12.52
CA ARG A 249 16.59 -5.45 13.56
C ARG A 249 16.42 -4.35 14.60
N GLU A 250 16.90 -4.59 15.79
CA GLU A 250 16.95 -3.61 16.89
C GLU A 250 15.59 -2.99 17.27
N ASN A 251 14.47 -3.64 16.92
CA ASN A 251 13.14 -3.19 17.29
C ASN A 251 12.73 -3.74 18.67
N ARG A 252 11.80 -3.05 19.29
CA ARG A 252 11.09 -3.52 20.48
C ARG A 252 9.66 -3.84 20.10
N PHE A 253 9.18 -5.01 20.48
CA PHE A 253 7.81 -5.45 20.30
C PHE A 253 7.19 -5.67 21.68
N GLY A 254 6.13 -4.90 21.99
CA GLY A 254 5.27 -5.10 23.14
C GLY A 254 4.11 -6.05 22.81
N PRO A 255 3.03 -6.02 23.59
CA PRO A 255 1.86 -6.87 23.32
C PRO A 255 1.28 -6.63 21.94
N CYS A 256 1.04 -7.73 21.20
CA CYS A 256 0.30 -7.75 19.95
C CYS A 256 -0.84 -8.74 20.07
N ARG A 257 -1.97 -8.49 19.37
CA ARG A 257 -3.12 -9.40 19.38
C ARG A 257 -2.90 -10.65 18.53
N ALA A 258 -2.04 -10.56 17.53
CA ALA A 258 -1.58 -11.64 16.69
C ALA A 258 -0.06 -11.81 16.79
N ALA A 259 0.56 -12.50 15.86
CA ALA A 259 2.02 -12.54 15.78
C ALA A 259 2.58 -11.13 15.57
N CYS A 260 3.69 -10.79 16.23
CA CYS A 260 4.33 -9.49 16.03
C CYS A 260 4.78 -9.29 14.58
N ILE A 261 5.24 -10.35 13.95
CA ILE A 261 5.71 -10.35 12.56
C ILE A 261 5.04 -11.50 11.83
N ILE A 262 4.44 -11.21 10.69
CA ILE A 262 3.91 -12.19 9.76
C ILE A 262 4.52 -11.90 8.39
N ALA A 263 5.23 -12.87 7.83
CA ALA A 263 5.80 -12.76 6.50
C ALA A 263 5.54 -14.05 5.73
N GLY A 264 5.21 -13.94 4.46
CA GLY A 264 4.92 -15.09 3.63
C GLY A 264 4.36 -14.75 2.27
N VAL A 265 4.15 -15.77 1.47
CA VAL A 265 3.37 -15.72 0.24
C VAL A 265 2.01 -16.31 0.56
N SER A 266 0.94 -15.57 0.31
CA SER A 266 -0.41 -16.11 0.43
C SER A 266 -0.84 -16.66 -0.93
N GLY A 267 -0.83 -17.95 -1.04
CA GLY A 267 -1.46 -18.65 -2.16
C GLY A 267 -2.94 -18.93 -1.88
#